data_600a9bc2f5a3c10d533a5563271cb4ca
#
_entry.id   600a9bc2f5a3c10d533a5563271cb4ca
#
_cell.length_a   1.000
_cell.length_b   1.000
_cell.length_c   1.000
_cell.angle_alpha   90.00
_cell.angle_beta   90.00
_cell.angle_gamma   90.00
#
_symmetry.space_group_name_H-M   'P 1'
#
loop_
_entity.id
_entity.type
_entity.pdbx_description
1 polymer ?
#
loop_
_entity_poly.entity_id
_entity_poly.type
_entity_poly.pdbx_seq_one_letter_code
_entity_poly.pdbx_strand_id
1 'polypeptide(L)'
;MIDMSLDLTTLADGYGSGTLSVTAVMETVLARIEAAGDDHVWIARCCAEEVLGRAARLDAMPREEAAALPLYGIPFAVKDNIDVAGIPTTAACPDFAYTPERTATVVQRLRDAGAILIGKTNLDQFATGLVG
;
A
#
# COMPACT_ATOMS: atom_id res chain seq x y z
N MET A 1 15.87 -1.12 10.14
CA MET A 1 14.58 -0.42 10.16
C MET A 1 14.81 1.06 10.41
N ILE A 2 14.13 1.91 9.68
CA ILE A 2 14.27 3.37 9.79
C ILE A 2 13.27 3.88 10.83
N ASP A 3 13.74 4.71 11.76
CA ASP A 3 12.86 5.39 12.72
C ASP A 3 12.44 6.74 12.15
N MET A 4 11.28 6.78 11.51
CA MET A 4 10.81 7.96 10.78
C MET A 4 9.30 8.01 10.70
N SER A 5 8.77 9.20 10.47
CA SER A 5 7.37 9.38 10.11
C SER A 5 7.11 8.91 8.68
N LEU A 6 5.94 8.33 8.47
CA LEU A 6 5.49 7.91 7.13
C LEU A 6 4.57 8.95 6.48
N ASP A 7 4.56 10.19 6.98
CA ASP A 7 3.74 11.23 6.34
C ASP A 7 4.27 11.59 4.95
N LEU A 8 3.38 12.11 4.12
CA LEU A 8 3.68 12.39 2.71
C LEU A 8 4.84 13.34 2.53
N THR A 9 4.91 14.39 3.33
CA THR A 9 5.95 15.41 3.22
C THR A 9 7.32 14.85 3.58
N THR A 10 7.40 14.11 4.69
CA THR A 10 8.65 13.48 5.13
C THR A 10 9.18 12.50 4.09
N LEU A 11 8.29 11.65 3.53
CA LEU A 11 8.70 10.71 2.50
C LEU A 11 9.13 11.40 1.21
N ALA A 12 8.34 12.36 0.74
CA ALA A 12 8.68 13.11 -0.48
C ALA A 12 10.02 13.84 -0.35
N ASP A 13 10.26 14.51 0.78
CA ASP A 13 11.52 15.19 1.05
C ASP A 13 12.69 14.21 1.11
N GLY A 14 12.51 13.07 1.75
CA GLY A 14 13.53 12.04 1.84
C GLY A 14 13.91 11.45 0.49
N TYR A 15 12.92 11.17 -0.35
CA TYR A 15 13.16 10.69 -1.71
C TYR A 15 13.82 11.75 -2.58
N GLY A 16 13.32 12.98 -2.51
CA GLY A 16 13.85 14.10 -3.30
C GLY A 16 15.28 14.46 -2.95
N SER A 17 15.67 14.37 -1.69
CA SER A 17 17.03 14.64 -1.22
C SER A 17 17.99 13.47 -1.38
N GLY A 18 17.46 12.27 -1.68
CA GLY A 18 18.27 11.06 -1.78
C GLY A 18 18.63 10.42 -0.44
N THR A 19 18.07 10.91 0.68
CA THR A 19 18.32 10.34 2.01
C THR A 19 17.51 9.09 2.27
N LEU A 20 16.42 8.86 1.53
CA LEU A 20 15.59 7.67 1.62
C LEU A 20 15.50 6.98 0.26
N SER A 21 15.53 5.64 0.27
CA SER A 21 15.14 4.83 -0.87
C SER A 21 13.75 4.27 -0.65
N VAL A 22 13.02 3.99 -1.75
CA VAL A 22 11.70 3.36 -1.64
C VAL A 22 11.81 1.98 -1.01
N THR A 23 12.83 1.21 -1.37
CA THR A 23 13.07 -0.10 -0.78
C THR A 23 13.25 -0.02 0.74
N ALA A 24 14.07 0.91 1.24
CA ALA A 24 14.28 1.07 2.68
C ALA A 24 12.99 1.45 3.41
N VAL A 25 12.17 2.32 2.82
CA VAL A 25 10.87 2.71 3.39
C VAL A 25 9.93 1.52 3.42
N MET A 26 9.84 0.74 2.35
CA MET A 26 8.96 -0.43 2.31
C MET A 26 9.41 -1.53 3.27
N GLU A 27 10.70 -1.75 3.42
CA GLU A 27 11.22 -2.66 4.46
C GLU A 27 10.80 -2.22 5.85
N THR A 28 10.84 -0.92 6.13
CA THR A 28 10.37 -0.35 7.40
C THR A 28 8.88 -0.55 7.59
N VAL A 29 8.07 -0.31 6.57
CA VAL A 29 6.62 -0.53 6.61
C VAL A 29 6.30 -1.98 6.93
N LEU A 30 6.93 -2.91 6.21
CA LEU A 30 6.71 -4.34 6.42
C LEU A 30 7.15 -4.77 7.83
N ALA A 31 8.28 -4.27 8.32
CA ALA A 31 8.76 -4.56 9.66
C ALA A 31 7.81 -4.06 10.75
N ARG A 32 7.24 -2.86 10.58
CA ARG A 32 6.26 -2.30 11.53
C ARG A 32 4.98 -3.13 11.55
N ILE A 33 4.52 -3.61 10.40
CA ILE A 33 3.35 -4.48 10.32
C ILE A 33 3.60 -5.79 11.05
N GLU A 34 4.74 -6.42 10.83
CA GLU A 34 5.11 -7.66 11.53
C GLU A 34 5.23 -7.44 13.05
N ALA A 35 5.82 -6.34 13.46
CA ALA A 35 5.98 -6.00 14.89
C ALA A 35 4.65 -5.76 15.58
N ALA A 36 3.65 -5.24 14.87
CA ALA A 36 2.30 -5.01 15.42
C ALA A 36 1.51 -6.32 15.62
N GLY A 37 1.89 -7.39 14.95
CA GLY A 37 1.22 -8.68 15.03
C GLY A 37 -0.21 -8.63 14.50
N ASP A 38 -1.09 -9.45 15.09
CA ASP A 38 -2.51 -9.49 14.72
C ASP A 38 -3.26 -8.38 15.44
N ASP A 39 -3.36 -7.23 14.83
CA ASP A 39 -4.04 -6.04 15.35
C ASP A 39 -5.42 -5.81 14.71
N HIS A 40 -5.91 -6.78 13.95
CA HIS A 40 -7.20 -6.73 13.24
C HIS A 40 -7.32 -5.62 12.19
N VAL A 41 -6.20 -5.04 11.78
CA VAL A 41 -6.19 -4.03 10.71
C VAL A 41 -6.31 -4.69 9.34
N TRP A 42 -5.64 -5.80 9.14
CA TRP A 42 -5.49 -6.41 7.82
C TRP A 42 -6.42 -7.60 7.60
N ILE A 43 -7.11 -7.60 6.47
CA ILE A 43 -7.82 -8.80 5.96
C ILE A 43 -6.90 -9.56 5.01
N ALA A 44 -6.20 -8.85 4.14
CA ALA A 44 -5.21 -9.43 3.24
C ALA A 44 -4.05 -8.48 3.07
N ARG A 45 -2.82 -9.01 2.95
CA ARG A 45 -1.63 -8.21 2.67
C ARG A 45 -1.00 -8.66 1.37
N CYS A 46 -0.47 -7.71 0.60
CA CYS A 46 0.37 -8.04 -0.53
C CYS A 46 1.63 -8.74 -0.02
N CYS A 47 2.14 -9.73 -0.75
CA CYS A 47 3.35 -10.41 -0.30
C CYS A 47 4.56 -9.46 -0.34
N ALA A 48 5.52 -9.71 0.55
CA ALA A 48 6.71 -8.88 0.65
C ALA A 48 7.48 -8.79 -0.67
N GLU A 49 7.52 -9.90 -1.43
CA GLU A 49 8.20 -9.92 -2.73
C GLU A 49 7.60 -8.95 -3.73
N GLU A 50 6.27 -8.84 -3.77
CA GLU A 50 5.58 -7.88 -4.66
C GLU A 50 5.85 -6.45 -4.24
N VAL A 51 5.73 -6.17 -2.94
CA VAL A 51 5.96 -4.82 -2.39
C VAL A 51 7.41 -4.40 -2.64
N LEU A 52 8.38 -5.23 -2.31
CA LEU A 52 9.79 -4.91 -2.48
C LEU A 52 10.21 -4.90 -3.95
N GLY A 53 9.61 -5.75 -4.78
CA GLY A 53 9.84 -5.73 -6.22
C GLY A 53 9.36 -4.42 -6.86
N ARG A 54 8.21 -3.93 -6.45
CA ARG A 54 7.71 -2.62 -6.90
C ARG A 54 8.63 -1.50 -6.42
N ALA A 55 9.07 -1.57 -5.16
CA ALA A 55 9.99 -0.59 -4.58
C ALA A 55 11.31 -0.54 -5.35
N ALA A 56 11.87 -1.69 -5.70
CA ALA A 56 13.11 -1.77 -6.47
C ALA A 56 12.95 -1.15 -7.87
N ARG A 57 11.81 -1.37 -8.52
CA ARG A 57 11.54 -0.75 -9.82
C ARG A 57 11.45 0.76 -9.72
N LEU A 58 10.84 1.30 -8.67
CA LEU A 58 10.77 2.73 -8.44
C LEU A 58 12.16 3.31 -8.12
N ASP A 59 12.96 2.63 -7.32
CA ASP A 59 14.33 3.06 -7.02
C ASP A 59 15.22 3.10 -8.27
N ALA A 60 14.98 2.19 -9.23
CA ALA A 60 15.73 2.14 -10.49
C ALA A 60 15.27 3.17 -11.53
N MET A 61 14.16 3.86 -11.26
CA MET A 61 13.58 4.83 -12.19
C MET A 61 14.47 6.07 -12.31
N PRO A 62 14.63 6.63 -13.53
CA PRO A 62 15.33 7.89 -13.69
C PRO A 62 14.71 9.02 -12.85
N ARG A 63 15.54 9.89 -12.31
CA ARG A 63 15.11 10.95 -11.39
C ARG A 63 14.01 11.84 -11.95
N GLU A 64 14.08 12.16 -13.23
CA GLU A 64 13.07 12.97 -13.91
C GLU A 64 11.70 12.28 -13.95
N GLU A 65 11.68 10.98 -14.21
CA GLU A 65 10.45 10.18 -14.22
C GLU A 65 9.86 10.08 -12.80
N ALA A 66 10.72 9.81 -11.81
CA ALA A 66 10.32 9.74 -10.41
C ALA A 66 9.69 11.06 -9.94
N ALA A 67 10.30 12.18 -10.29
CA ALA A 67 9.80 13.51 -9.92
C ALA A 67 8.44 13.84 -10.54
N ALA A 68 8.08 13.20 -11.65
CA ALA A 68 6.79 13.38 -12.30
C ALA A 68 5.66 12.59 -11.63
N LEU A 69 5.96 11.65 -10.71
CA LEU A 69 4.98 10.85 -10.02
C LEU A 69 4.58 11.51 -8.69
N PRO A 70 3.35 12.01 -8.55
CA PRO A 70 2.95 12.78 -7.37
C PRO A 70 2.94 11.96 -6.08
N LEU A 71 2.81 10.63 -6.15
CA LEU A 71 2.80 9.73 -5.00
C LEU A 71 3.95 8.71 -5.06
N TYR A 72 5.06 9.10 -5.67
CA TYR A 72 6.24 8.25 -5.78
C TYR A 72 6.62 7.64 -4.44
N GLY A 73 6.62 6.29 -4.39
CA GLY A 73 7.07 5.54 -3.21
C GLY A 73 6.18 5.65 -1.97
N ILE A 74 4.95 6.13 -2.10
CA ILE A 74 4.04 6.27 -0.97
C ILE A 74 3.29 4.95 -0.73
N PRO A 75 3.40 4.35 0.47
CA PRO A 75 2.63 3.16 0.81
C PRO A 75 1.17 3.53 1.04
N PHE A 76 0.25 2.68 0.60
CA PHE A 76 -1.17 2.85 0.87
C PHE A 76 -1.86 1.51 1.08
N ALA A 77 -3.00 1.55 1.73
CA ALA A 77 -3.86 0.41 1.91
C ALA A 77 -5.26 0.77 1.44
N VAL A 78 -6.04 -0.22 1.05
CA VAL A 78 -7.43 -0.01 0.65
C VAL A 78 -8.37 -0.83 1.52
N LYS A 79 -9.52 -0.28 1.76
CA LYS A 79 -10.61 -0.95 2.47
C LYS A 79 -11.06 -2.17 1.67
N ASP A 80 -11.40 -3.27 2.33
CA ASP A 80 -11.65 -4.55 1.65
C ASP A 80 -13.03 -4.64 0.99
N ASN A 81 -13.68 -3.52 0.76
CA ASN A 81 -14.82 -3.39 -0.15
C ASN A 81 -14.43 -2.74 -1.49
N ILE A 82 -13.14 -2.50 -1.70
CA ILE A 82 -12.60 -1.88 -2.91
C ILE A 82 -11.81 -2.95 -3.68
N ASP A 83 -12.13 -3.14 -4.96
CA ASP A 83 -11.55 -4.20 -5.76
C ASP A 83 -10.09 -3.95 -6.15
N VAL A 84 -9.27 -4.97 -5.96
CA VAL A 84 -7.93 -5.07 -6.51
C VAL A 84 -7.83 -6.40 -7.25
N ALA A 85 -7.51 -6.38 -8.52
CA ALA A 85 -7.44 -7.59 -9.33
C ALA A 85 -6.56 -8.66 -8.68
N GLY A 86 -7.08 -9.89 -8.61
CA GLY A 86 -6.35 -11.04 -8.07
C GLY A 86 -6.35 -11.16 -6.56
N ILE A 87 -6.91 -10.18 -5.82
CA ILE A 87 -7.02 -10.24 -4.37
C ILE A 87 -8.51 -10.33 -4.00
N PRO A 88 -8.93 -11.31 -3.19
CA PRO A 88 -10.34 -11.42 -2.80
C PRO A 88 -10.89 -10.14 -2.16
N THR A 89 -12.10 -9.77 -2.54
CA THR A 89 -12.87 -8.71 -1.90
C THR A 89 -13.93 -9.37 -1.02
N THR A 90 -13.93 -9.08 0.27
CA THR A 90 -14.80 -9.78 1.23
C THR A 90 -15.78 -8.87 1.96
N ALA A 91 -15.56 -7.57 1.97
CA ALA A 91 -16.34 -6.60 2.75
C ALA A 91 -16.49 -7.03 4.23
N ALA A 92 -15.43 -7.66 4.79
CA ALA A 92 -15.37 -8.26 6.13
C ALA A 92 -16.36 -9.44 6.32
N CYS A 93 -16.83 -10.03 5.23
CA CYS A 93 -17.71 -11.21 5.25
C CYS A 93 -17.12 -12.30 4.36
N PRO A 94 -16.44 -13.33 4.91
CA PRO A 94 -15.80 -14.37 4.10
C PRO A 94 -16.76 -15.09 3.14
N ASP A 95 -18.02 -15.24 3.52
CA ASP A 95 -19.02 -15.90 2.67
C ASP A 95 -19.39 -15.09 1.43
N PHE A 96 -19.12 -13.79 1.47
CA PHE A 96 -19.37 -12.88 0.33
C PHE A 96 -18.20 -12.87 -0.65
N ALA A 97 -17.03 -13.38 -0.28
CA ALA A 97 -15.79 -13.20 -1.00
C ALA A 97 -15.88 -13.54 -2.49
N TYR A 98 -15.33 -12.65 -3.31
CA TYR A 98 -15.10 -12.91 -4.73
C TYR A 98 -13.73 -12.36 -5.11
N THR A 99 -13.13 -12.90 -6.16
CA THR A 99 -11.83 -12.40 -6.64
C THR A 99 -12.06 -11.60 -7.91
N PRO A 100 -11.88 -10.25 -7.85
CA PRO A 100 -12.11 -9.40 -9.01
C PRO A 100 -11.05 -9.62 -10.09
N GLU A 101 -11.46 -9.47 -11.35
CA GLU A 101 -10.55 -9.50 -12.50
C GLU A 101 -10.01 -8.10 -12.84
N ARG A 102 -10.66 -7.06 -12.33
CA ARG A 102 -10.29 -5.67 -12.57
C ARG A 102 -10.04 -4.94 -11.26
N THR A 103 -9.05 -4.08 -11.28
CA THR A 103 -8.75 -3.17 -10.18
C THR A 103 -9.65 -1.93 -10.26
N ALA A 104 -10.19 -1.50 -9.12
CA ALA A 104 -10.97 -0.27 -9.06
C ALA A 104 -10.16 0.91 -9.59
N THR A 105 -10.84 1.82 -10.27
CA THR A 105 -10.18 2.98 -10.91
C THR A 105 -9.35 3.80 -9.92
N VAL A 106 -9.86 4.01 -8.70
CA VAL A 106 -9.14 4.77 -7.67
C VAL A 106 -7.81 4.11 -7.31
N VAL A 107 -7.79 2.79 -7.18
CA VAL A 107 -6.56 2.05 -6.85
C VAL A 107 -5.56 2.11 -8.00
N GLN A 108 -6.04 1.95 -9.23
CA GLN A 108 -5.17 2.03 -10.41
C GLN A 108 -4.55 3.42 -10.55
N ARG A 109 -5.32 4.47 -10.29
CA ARG A 109 -4.80 5.85 -10.31
C ARG A 109 -3.74 6.09 -9.25
N LEU A 110 -3.91 5.53 -8.06
CA LEU A 110 -2.90 5.63 -7.01
C LEU A 110 -1.60 4.92 -7.42
N ARG A 111 -1.72 3.72 -7.99
CA ARG A 111 -0.55 2.98 -8.51
C ARG A 111 0.13 3.75 -9.64
N ASP A 112 -0.64 4.30 -10.57
CA ASP A 112 -0.09 5.06 -11.70
C ASP A 112 0.60 6.34 -11.23
N ALA A 113 0.21 6.88 -10.09
CA ALA A 113 0.85 8.02 -9.45
C ALA A 113 2.14 7.66 -8.69
N GLY A 114 2.49 6.38 -8.64
CA GLY A 114 3.73 5.91 -8.01
C GLY A 114 3.55 5.29 -6.63
N ALA A 115 2.32 5.18 -6.13
CA ALA A 115 2.05 4.61 -4.82
C ALA A 115 2.16 3.08 -4.83
N ILE A 116 2.43 2.51 -3.66
CA ILE A 116 2.60 1.06 -3.48
C ILE A 116 1.51 0.52 -2.57
N LEU A 117 0.71 -0.41 -3.09
CA LEU A 117 -0.33 -1.08 -2.30
C LEU A 117 0.30 -2.05 -1.31
N ILE A 118 -0.09 -1.95 -0.05
CA ILE A 118 0.38 -2.83 1.02
C ILE A 118 -0.63 -3.95 1.30
N GLY A 119 -1.92 -3.66 1.19
CA GLY A 119 -2.94 -4.68 1.43
C GLY A 119 -4.34 -4.12 1.54
N LYS A 120 -5.23 -5.00 1.98
CA LYS A 120 -6.66 -4.75 2.16
C LYS A 120 -6.98 -4.69 3.64
N THR A 121 -7.64 -3.62 4.06
CA THR A 121 -7.93 -3.41 5.49
C THR A 121 -9.32 -3.87 5.88
N ASN A 122 -9.45 -4.18 7.18
CA ASN A 122 -10.70 -4.50 7.82
C ASN A 122 -11.67 -3.30 7.78
N LEU A 123 -12.94 -3.59 7.96
CA LEU A 123 -14.02 -2.60 7.94
C LEU A 123 -15.22 -3.17 8.69
N ASP A 124 -16.22 -2.32 8.98
CA ASP A 124 -17.51 -2.81 9.38
C ASP A 124 -18.13 -3.60 8.23
N GLN A 125 -18.70 -4.76 8.52
CA GLN A 125 -19.21 -5.67 7.49
C GLN A 125 -20.13 -4.92 6.53
N PHE A 126 -19.85 -5.03 5.22
CA PHE A 126 -20.53 -4.31 4.14
C PHE A 126 -20.49 -2.79 4.28
N ALA A 127 -19.57 -2.25 5.08
CA ALA A 127 -19.40 -0.82 5.32
C ALA A 127 -20.69 -0.14 5.86
N THR A 128 -21.44 -0.83 6.70
CA THR A 128 -22.73 -0.35 7.21
C THR A 128 -22.69 0.12 8.66
N GLY A 129 -21.59 -0.11 9.38
CA GLY A 129 -21.43 0.33 10.76
C GLY A 129 -20.89 1.75 10.89
N LEU A 130 -21.01 2.32 12.09
CA LEU A 130 -20.44 3.63 12.44
C LEU A 130 -19.07 3.51 13.09
N VAL A 131 -18.81 2.40 13.74
CA VAL A 131 -17.53 2.07 14.38
C VAL A 131 -17.16 0.63 14.03
N GLY A 132 -15.94 0.45 13.59
CA GLY A 132 -15.43 -0.85 13.19
C GLY A 132 -14.87 -1.68 14.33
#